data_108ce2e499860d8c2c626ec8a35cdbc6
#
_entry.id   108ce2e499860d8c2c626ec8a35cdbc6
#
_cell.length_a   1.000
_cell.length_b   1.000
_cell.length_c   1.000
_cell.angle_alpha   90.00
_cell.angle_beta   90.00
_cell.angle_gamma   90.00
#
_symmetry.space_group_name_H-M   'P 1'
#
loop_
_entity.id
_entity.type
_entity.pdbx_description
1 polymer ?
#
loop_
_entity_poly.entity_id
_entity_poly.type
_entity_poly.pdbx_seq_one_letter_code
_entity_poly.pdbx_strand_id
1 'polypeptide(L)'
;MREDEADSLVRLGKDYLHIRNYDKAMEYLGHAVMLGKTNAAQDLYALGEHFLAEKNYKKAEEAFQMLADRGHGESCLILGEMCEKGLGRQRDYQAAFGFYGESFQQGVDRGAYRAGMLMREDALRLTEVRDIALTWLEEAIKAGIYEAYAAVGDLYSDHFTAGSTPRDDQEAFSWYMKGAMRGDALCLFRVAVCFAEGYGTKPDIPRALRLYRQAADAGSALACRQLGEMYAAGIHVHREIRRALTWFLRAYELGDQEEKRAAAIGMLRVVQAYIDTPRYEEVEELLHSFLEKLHAAGDTSCLFALADIERRRGRMDLYLKNLEMGMQAGHDSCRERWVQYYMNEVVTELRVLEPIFDELAERRGERKFFDAYLAHTRHAVSCCEKAAKAGSPEAWALLAYLYLYHGADIGKRNADFLEAAENGRNARIMDMDLFLWTYFAGPSGEEQGELHHENPLKAFRFAQKMAKKRNEDFYEVLADYYRRGYGTEPNPQMAERYLDKAAKVKEKGKRK
;
A
#
# COMPACT_ATOMS: atom_id res chain seq x y z
N MET A 1 -23.48 51.65 -28.96
CA MET A 1 -24.29 50.44 -29.20
C MET A 1 -23.51 49.14 -28.89
N ARG A 2 -22.43 48.80 -29.56
CA ARG A 2 -21.68 47.57 -29.22
C ARG A 2 -21.01 47.55 -27.86
N GLU A 3 -20.63 48.70 -27.35
CA GLU A 3 -19.96 48.87 -26.05
C GLU A 3 -20.95 48.71 -24.88
N ASP A 4 -22.14 49.29 -25.00
CA ASP A 4 -23.22 49.14 -24.04
C ASP A 4 -23.78 47.68 -23.98
N GLU A 5 -23.80 47.00 -25.13
CA GLU A 5 -24.19 45.60 -25.23
C GLU A 5 -23.20 44.67 -24.50
N ALA A 6 -21.91 44.91 -24.70
CA ALA A 6 -20.87 44.14 -24.05
C ALA A 6 -20.83 44.33 -22.54
N ASP A 7 -21.06 45.56 -22.04
CA ASP A 7 -21.17 45.85 -20.60
C ASP A 7 -22.42 45.24 -19.95
N SER A 8 -23.51 45.17 -20.71
CA SER A 8 -24.73 44.46 -20.30
C SER A 8 -24.49 42.97 -20.16
N LEU A 9 -23.75 42.34 -21.09
CA LEU A 9 -23.37 40.93 -21.03
C LEU A 9 -22.48 40.63 -19.82
N VAL A 10 -21.51 41.49 -19.50
CA VAL A 10 -20.68 41.35 -18.28
C VAL A 10 -21.54 41.38 -17.03
N ARG A 11 -22.50 42.34 -16.92
CA ARG A 11 -23.40 42.40 -15.77
C ARG A 11 -24.24 41.16 -15.63
N LEU A 12 -24.89 40.71 -16.70
CA LEU A 12 -25.66 39.48 -16.72
C LEU A 12 -24.82 38.26 -16.32
N GLY A 13 -23.60 38.13 -16.86
CA GLY A 13 -22.69 37.08 -16.49
C GLY A 13 -22.38 37.05 -15.00
N LYS A 14 -22.11 38.24 -14.38
CA LYS A 14 -21.88 38.38 -12.93
C LYS A 14 -23.12 38.05 -12.12
N ASP A 15 -24.29 38.49 -12.55
CA ASP A 15 -25.56 38.19 -11.87
C ASP A 15 -25.81 36.67 -11.85
N TYR A 16 -25.51 35.94 -12.96
CA TYR A 16 -25.61 34.50 -13.02
C TYR A 16 -24.54 33.78 -12.17
N LEU A 17 -23.32 34.34 -12.01
CA LEU A 17 -22.33 33.84 -11.05
C LEU A 17 -22.85 33.94 -9.61
N HIS A 18 -23.48 35.08 -9.24
CA HIS A 18 -24.03 35.27 -7.90
C HIS A 18 -25.12 34.26 -7.54
N ILE A 19 -25.97 33.88 -8.50
CA ILE A 19 -27.01 32.86 -8.30
C ILE A 19 -26.52 31.43 -8.60
N ARG A 20 -25.20 31.24 -8.80
CA ARG A 20 -24.54 29.95 -9.10
C ARG A 20 -25.06 29.24 -10.35
N ASN A 21 -25.58 29.96 -11.31
CA ASN A 21 -25.93 29.42 -12.61
C ASN A 21 -24.73 29.56 -13.56
N TYR A 22 -23.78 28.65 -13.39
CA TYR A 22 -22.48 28.70 -14.05
C TYR A 22 -22.58 28.53 -15.59
N ASP A 23 -23.59 27.81 -16.08
CA ASP A 23 -23.79 27.61 -17.52
C ASP A 23 -24.15 28.90 -18.22
N LYS A 24 -25.12 29.65 -17.68
CA LYS A 24 -25.46 30.96 -18.22
C LYS A 24 -24.37 31.99 -17.99
N ALA A 25 -23.68 31.93 -16.85
CA ALA A 25 -22.55 32.79 -16.58
C ALA A 25 -21.46 32.62 -17.66
N MET A 26 -21.12 31.36 -18.00
CA MET A 26 -20.14 31.04 -19.04
C MET A 26 -20.58 31.57 -20.41
N GLU A 27 -21.85 31.40 -20.79
CA GLU A 27 -22.41 31.90 -22.03
C GLU A 27 -22.28 33.42 -22.17
N TYR A 28 -22.75 34.18 -21.17
CA TYR A 28 -22.73 35.65 -21.21
C TYR A 28 -21.31 36.22 -21.09
N LEU A 29 -20.47 35.67 -20.20
CA LEU A 29 -19.08 36.09 -20.07
C LEU A 29 -18.27 35.76 -21.32
N GLY A 30 -18.49 34.57 -21.91
CA GLY A 30 -17.87 34.18 -23.17
C GLY A 30 -18.20 35.14 -24.30
N HIS A 31 -19.46 35.51 -24.48
CA HIS A 31 -19.87 36.53 -25.46
C HIS A 31 -19.23 37.90 -25.19
N ALA A 32 -19.14 38.33 -23.92
CA ALA A 32 -18.46 39.56 -23.56
C ALA A 32 -16.96 39.57 -23.89
N VAL A 33 -16.28 38.42 -23.65
CA VAL A 33 -14.87 38.20 -24.03
C VAL A 33 -14.72 38.26 -25.55
N MET A 34 -15.63 37.66 -26.30
CA MET A 34 -15.62 37.72 -27.78
C MET A 34 -15.80 39.15 -28.30
N LEU A 35 -16.46 40.02 -27.52
CA LEU A 35 -16.56 41.45 -27.83
C LEU A 35 -15.40 42.31 -27.28
N GLY A 36 -14.37 41.68 -26.69
CA GLY A 36 -13.13 42.30 -26.23
C GLY A 36 -13.14 42.92 -24.83
N LYS A 37 -14.10 42.53 -23.96
CA LYS A 37 -14.13 43.01 -22.56
C LYS A 37 -13.15 42.21 -21.68
N THR A 38 -12.09 42.89 -21.25
CA THR A 38 -11.01 42.32 -20.43
C THR A 38 -11.49 41.91 -19.01
N ASN A 39 -12.46 42.66 -18.44
CA ASN A 39 -13.02 42.35 -17.13
C ASN A 39 -13.85 41.05 -17.14
N ALA A 40 -14.48 40.72 -18.28
CA ALA A 40 -15.16 39.42 -18.44
C ALA A 40 -14.17 38.25 -18.52
N ALA A 41 -12.97 38.48 -19.05
CA ALA A 41 -11.93 37.45 -19.19
C ALA A 41 -11.47 36.91 -17.82
N GLN A 42 -11.31 37.77 -16.83
CA GLN A 42 -10.96 37.38 -15.44
C GLN A 42 -12.05 36.48 -14.81
N ASP A 43 -13.33 36.90 -14.96
CA ASP A 43 -14.44 36.15 -14.39
C ASP A 43 -14.62 34.79 -15.10
N LEU A 44 -14.44 34.75 -16.42
CA LEU A 44 -14.51 33.51 -17.21
C LEU A 44 -13.32 32.58 -16.90
N TYR A 45 -12.13 33.13 -16.66
CA TYR A 45 -10.95 32.34 -16.25
C TYR A 45 -11.19 31.69 -14.88
N ALA A 46 -11.68 32.46 -13.88
CA ALA A 46 -12.01 31.95 -12.56
C ALA A 46 -13.11 30.86 -12.63
N LEU A 47 -14.07 31.00 -13.54
CA LEU A 47 -15.09 30.00 -13.78
C LEU A 47 -14.50 28.73 -14.41
N GLY A 48 -13.54 28.85 -15.32
CA GLY A 48 -12.79 27.72 -15.88
C GLY A 48 -12.02 26.95 -14.78
N GLU A 49 -11.34 27.66 -13.88
CA GLU A 49 -10.66 27.05 -12.71
C GLU A 49 -11.65 26.35 -11.78
N HIS A 50 -12.83 26.93 -11.54
CA HIS A 50 -13.89 26.31 -10.78
C HIS A 50 -14.32 24.98 -11.39
N PHE A 51 -14.56 24.94 -12.70
CA PHE A 51 -14.91 23.69 -13.40
C PHE A 51 -13.78 22.65 -13.36
N LEU A 52 -12.52 23.07 -13.40
CA LEU A 52 -11.38 22.17 -13.19
C LEU A 52 -11.40 21.54 -11.80
N ALA A 53 -11.65 22.34 -10.77
CA ALA A 53 -11.72 21.88 -9.39
C ALA A 53 -12.88 20.87 -9.18
N GLU A 54 -14.01 21.09 -9.84
CA GLU A 54 -15.15 20.15 -9.86
C GLU A 54 -14.95 18.95 -10.78
N LYS A 55 -13.80 18.85 -11.46
CA LYS A 55 -13.50 17.82 -12.47
C LYS A 55 -14.45 17.82 -13.67
N ASN A 56 -15.12 18.94 -13.93
CA ASN A 56 -15.94 19.13 -15.11
C ASN A 56 -15.05 19.63 -16.28
N TYR A 57 -14.19 18.73 -16.74
CA TYR A 57 -13.13 19.07 -17.69
C TYR A 57 -13.64 19.62 -19.03
N LYS A 58 -14.81 19.18 -19.48
CA LYS A 58 -15.40 19.63 -20.73
C LYS A 58 -15.76 21.12 -20.69
N LYS A 59 -16.43 21.56 -19.60
CA LYS A 59 -16.76 22.98 -19.42
C LYS A 59 -15.53 23.84 -19.15
N ALA A 60 -14.55 23.30 -18.41
CA ALA A 60 -13.27 23.98 -18.21
C ALA A 60 -12.56 24.22 -19.54
N GLU A 61 -12.50 23.22 -20.41
CA GLU A 61 -11.91 23.33 -21.74
C GLU A 61 -12.64 24.39 -22.58
N GLU A 62 -13.96 24.38 -22.62
CA GLU A 62 -14.76 25.36 -23.34
C GLU A 62 -14.47 26.80 -22.86
N ALA A 63 -14.42 27.01 -21.54
CA ALA A 63 -14.11 28.33 -20.97
C ALA A 63 -12.69 28.81 -21.33
N PHE A 64 -11.69 27.96 -21.17
CA PHE A 64 -10.30 28.32 -21.50
C PHE A 64 -10.07 28.46 -22.99
N GLN A 65 -10.78 27.72 -23.85
CA GLN A 65 -10.67 27.88 -25.29
C GLN A 65 -11.21 29.23 -25.75
N MET A 66 -12.35 29.69 -25.21
CA MET A 66 -12.88 31.04 -25.51
C MET A 66 -11.87 32.15 -25.16
N LEU A 67 -11.10 31.95 -24.10
CA LEU A 67 -10.05 32.88 -23.67
C LEU A 67 -8.79 32.77 -24.55
N ALA A 68 -8.36 31.56 -24.87
CA ALA A 68 -7.20 31.30 -25.70
C ALA A 68 -7.38 31.86 -27.10
N ASP A 69 -8.56 31.74 -27.72
CA ASP A 69 -8.93 32.32 -28.99
C ASP A 69 -8.80 33.86 -29.05
N ARG A 70 -8.69 34.49 -27.84
CA ARG A 70 -8.47 35.93 -27.65
C ARG A 70 -7.06 36.27 -27.15
N GLY A 71 -6.14 35.31 -27.23
CA GLY A 71 -4.75 35.51 -26.87
C GLY A 71 -4.51 35.54 -25.34
N HIS A 72 -5.35 34.88 -24.54
CA HIS A 72 -5.12 34.79 -23.09
C HIS A 72 -4.10 33.67 -22.82
N GLY A 73 -2.82 34.04 -22.66
CA GLY A 73 -1.70 33.13 -22.55
C GLY A 73 -1.79 32.10 -21.41
N GLU A 74 -2.33 32.50 -20.24
CA GLU A 74 -2.54 31.57 -19.12
C GLU A 74 -3.57 30.48 -19.46
N SER A 75 -4.61 30.81 -20.21
CA SER A 75 -5.58 29.81 -20.66
C SER A 75 -4.94 28.81 -21.66
N CYS A 76 -4.06 29.29 -22.55
CA CYS A 76 -3.28 28.41 -23.41
C CYS A 76 -2.40 27.46 -22.57
N LEU A 77 -1.77 27.94 -21.52
CA LEU A 77 -0.96 27.11 -20.61
C LEU A 77 -1.79 26.00 -19.98
N ILE A 78 -2.98 26.32 -19.45
CA ILE A 78 -3.88 25.34 -18.84
C ILE A 78 -4.41 24.33 -19.89
N LEU A 79 -4.80 24.78 -21.08
CA LEU A 79 -5.21 23.87 -22.17
C LEU A 79 -4.10 22.91 -22.55
N GLY A 80 -2.85 23.39 -22.61
CA GLY A 80 -1.69 22.55 -22.80
C GLY A 80 -1.56 21.47 -21.73
N GLU A 81 -1.73 21.82 -20.46
CA GLU A 81 -1.71 20.87 -19.35
C GLU A 81 -2.89 19.87 -19.41
N MET A 82 -4.07 20.32 -19.80
CA MET A 82 -5.22 19.44 -19.98
C MET A 82 -4.97 18.42 -21.10
N CYS A 83 -4.40 18.83 -22.21
CA CYS A 83 -4.02 17.93 -23.31
C CYS A 83 -2.93 16.94 -22.89
N GLU A 84 -1.89 17.39 -22.18
CA GLU A 84 -0.79 16.57 -21.70
C GLU A 84 -1.25 15.49 -20.72
N LYS A 85 -2.15 15.84 -19.79
CA LYS A 85 -2.68 14.92 -18.77
C LYS A 85 -3.88 14.10 -19.25
N GLY A 86 -4.49 14.45 -20.40
CA GLY A 86 -5.69 13.81 -20.91
C GLY A 86 -6.93 14.13 -20.06
N LEU A 87 -7.06 15.36 -19.57
CA LEU A 87 -8.19 15.80 -18.76
C LEU A 87 -9.37 16.18 -19.68
N GLY A 88 -10.45 15.39 -19.63
CA GLY A 88 -11.64 15.61 -20.46
C GLY A 88 -11.54 15.09 -21.89
N ARG A 89 -10.35 14.72 -22.33
CA ARG A 89 -10.05 14.18 -23.67
C ARG A 89 -8.95 13.12 -23.61
N GLN A 90 -8.71 12.43 -24.71
CA GLN A 90 -7.53 11.59 -24.86
C GLN A 90 -6.26 12.45 -24.81
N ARG A 91 -5.18 11.93 -24.25
CA ARG A 91 -3.87 12.60 -24.23
C ARG A 91 -3.42 12.95 -25.65
N ASP A 92 -2.99 14.19 -25.81
CA ASP A 92 -2.48 14.71 -27.08
C ASP A 92 -1.28 15.62 -26.81
N TYR A 93 -0.08 15.05 -26.93
CA TYR A 93 1.17 15.77 -26.70
C TYR A 93 1.46 16.81 -27.78
N GLN A 94 0.97 16.57 -29.00
CA GLN A 94 1.17 17.53 -30.12
C GLN A 94 0.32 18.78 -29.88
N ALA A 95 -0.96 18.60 -29.51
CA ALA A 95 -1.81 19.73 -29.12
C ALA A 95 -1.26 20.45 -27.89
N ALA A 96 -0.78 19.72 -26.89
CA ALA A 96 -0.16 20.31 -25.69
C ALA A 96 1.03 21.20 -26.05
N PHE A 97 1.92 20.72 -26.91
CA PHE A 97 3.08 21.48 -27.40
C PHE A 97 2.65 22.75 -28.12
N GLY A 98 1.62 22.68 -28.97
CA GLY A 98 1.04 23.85 -29.65
C GLY A 98 0.55 24.91 -28.69
N PHE A 99 -0.26 24.50 -27.70
CA PHE A 99 -0.78 25.40 -26.67
C PHE A 99 0.31 26.00 -25.78
N TYR A 100 1.36 25.28 -25.45
CA TYR A 100 2.50 25.81 -24.71
C TYR A 100 3.27 26.86 -25.54
N GLY A 101 3.44 26.61 -26.82
CA GLY A 101 4.05 27.59 -27.75
C GLY A 101 3.22 28.86 -27.87
N GLU A 102 1.89 28.75 -28.00
CA GLU A 102 0.97 29.88 -28.02
C GLU A 102 1.02 30.69 -26.71
N SER A 103 1.03 29.97 -25.56
CA SER A 103 1.16 30.57 -24.24
C SER A 103 2.42 31.46 -24.14
N PHE A 104 3.57 30.95 -24.63
CA PHE A 104 4.81 31.71 -24.63
C PHE A 104 4.73 32.93 -25.56
N GLN A 105 4.15 32.79 -26.77
CA GLN A 105 3.96 33.89 -27.71
C GLN A 105 3.06 35.01 -27.13
N GLN A 106 2.14 34.66 -26.22
CA GLN A 106 1.27 35.60 -25.51
C GLN A 106 1.91 36.17 -24.25
N GLY A 107 3.22 35.96 -24.04
CA GLY A 107 3.98 36.53 -22.95
C GLY A 107 3.93 35.74 -21.63
N VAL A 108 3.50 34.49 -21.65
CA VAL A 108 3.57 33.60 -20.50
C VAL A 108 4.83 32.74 -20.61
N ASP A 109 5.90 33.17 -19.97
CA ASP A 109 7.24 32.56 -20.08
C ASP A 109 7.26 31.08 -19.68
N ARG A 110 6.36 30.65 -18.79
CA ARG A 110 6.21 29.28 -18.37
C ARG A 110 5.80 28.33 -19.51
N GLY A 111 5.20 28.87 -20.58
CA GLY A 111 4.90 28.12 -21.79
C GLY A 111 6.15 27.54 -22.45
N ALA A 112 7.24 28.32 -22.55
CA ALA A 112 8.52 27.84 -23.10
C ALA A 112 9.11 26.71 -22.25
N TYR A 113 9.06 26.82 -20.92
CA TYR A 113 9.53 25.77 -20.01
C TYR A 113 8.72 24.48 -20.18
N ARG A 114 7.38 24.59 -20.22
CA ARG A 114 6.52 23.40 -20.40
C ARG A 114 6.71 22.74 -21.75
N ALA A 115 6.87 23.52 -22.83
CA ALA A 115 7.18 22.99 -24.16
C ALA A 115 8.51 22.21 -24.17
N GLY A 116 9.56 22.77 -23.56
CA GLY A 116 10.86 22.12 -23.43
C GLY A 116 10.80 20.86 -22.59
N MET A 117 10.07 20.88 -21.48
CA MET A 117 9.87 19.70 -20.61
C MET A 117 9.08 18.60 -21.30
N LEU A 118 8.06 18.94 -22.07
CA LEU A 118 7.27 17.97 -22.84
C LEU A 118 8.12 17.21 -23.85
N MET A 119 9.04 17.93 -24.50
CA MET A 119 9.97 17.35 -25.47
C MET A 119 11.13 16.59 -24.84
N ARG A 120 11.42 16.80 -23.54
CA ARG A 120 12.58 16.22 -22.86
C ARG A 120 12.62 14.69 -22.90
N GLU A 121 11.50 14.02 -22.70
CA GLU A 121 11.44 12.56 -22.70
C GLU A 121 11.78 11.97 -24.07
N ASP A 122 11.31 12.59 -25.16
CA ASP A 122 11.66 12.20 -26.52
C ASP A 122 13.07 12.65 -26.89
N ALA A 123 13.53 13.80 -26.39
CA ALA A 123 14.88 14.31 -26.58
C ALA A 123 15.97 13.41 -26.01
N LEU A 124 15.67 12.66 -24.93
CA LEU A 124 16.58 11.67 -24.37
C LEU A 124 16.77 10.44 -25.27
N ARG A 125 15.85 10.21 -26.20
CA ARG A 125 15.87 9.08 -27.13
C ARG A 125 16.35 9.46 -28.55
N LEU A 126 16.04 10.69 -28.98
CA LEU A 126 16.25 11.17 -30.33
C LEU A 126 17.02 12.48 -30.32
N THR A 127 18.21 12.51 -30.93
CA THR A 127 19.08 13.69 -30.99
C THR A 127 18.44 14.90 -31.69
N GLU A 128 17.61 14.67 -32.70
CA GLU A 128 16.91 15.74 -33.45
C GLU A 128 15.90 16.49 -32.56
N VAL A 129 15.22 15.79 -31.67
CA VAL A 129 14.26 16.37 -30.70
C VAL A 129 14.98 17.11 -29.58
N ARG A 130 16.22 16.71 -29.27
CA ARG A 130 17.04 17.35 -28.21
C ARG A 130 17.31 18.82 -28.52
N ASP A 131 17.68 19.16 -29.77
CA ASP A 131 17.97 20.54 -30.11
C ASP A 131 16.74 21.45 -30.03
N ILE A 132 15.55 20.88 -30.30
CA ILE A 132 14.27 21.57 -30.12
C ILE A 132 14.02 21.81 -28.63
N ALA A 133 14.18 20.78 -27.79
CA ALA A 133 14.01 20.88 -26.35
C ALA A 133 14.97 21.90 -25.72
N LEU A 134 16.25 21.88 -26.14
CA LEU A 134 17.25 22.85 -25.68
C LEU A 134 16.84 24.27 -26.03
N THR A 135 16.41 24.54 -27.27
CA THR A 135 15.97 25.87 -27.71
C THR A 135 14.85 26.39 -26.80
N TRP A 136 13.83 25.61 -26.53
CA TRP A 136 12.72 26.01 -25.64
C TRP A 136 13.14 26.23 -24.19
N LEU A 137 14.00 25.38 -23.66
CA LEU A 137 14.52 25.52 -22.30
C LEU A 137 15.45 26.75 -22.17
N GLU A 138 16.25 27.04 -23.19
CA GLU A 138 17.07 28.28 -23.21
C GLU A 138 16.23 29.53 -23.27
N GLU A 139 15.13 29.55 -24.04
CA GLU A 139 14.18 30.68 -23.99
C GLU A 139 13.55 30.83 -22.59
N ALA A 140 13.17 29.74 -21.94
CA ALA A 140 12.69 29.77 -20.56
C ALA A 140 13.73 30.35 -19.59
N ILE A 141 15.02 30.01 -19.76
CA ILE A 141 16.11 30.56 -18.95
C ILE A 141 16.26 32.07 -19.18
N LYS A 142 16.21 32.54 -20.41
CA LYS A 142 16.26 33.97 -20.78
C LYS A 142 15.12 34.76 -20.13
N ALA A 143 13.95 34.13 -20.04
CA ALA A 143 12.77 34.67 -19.39
C ALA A 143 12.82 34.60 -17.84
N GLY A 144 13.87 34.03 -17.25
CA GLY A 144 14.09 34.00 -15.80
C GLY A 144 13.57 32.74 -15.10
N ILE A 145 13.14 31.71 -15.84
CA ILE A 145 12.72 30.41 -15.27
C ILE A 145 13.94 29.54 -15.01
N TYR A 146 14.47 29.64 -13.79
CA TYR A 146 15.75 29.01 -13.44
C TYR A 146 15.68 27.49 -13.27
N GLU A 147 14.50 26.92 -13.04
CA GLU A 147 14.28 25.46 -13.01
C GLU A 147 14.67 24.81 -14.36
N ALA A 148 14.64 25.56 -15.45
CA ALA A 148 15.07 25.07 -16.76
C ALA A 148 16.55 24.71 -16.84
N TYR A 149 17.43 25.27 -16.00
CA TYR A 149 18.84 24.90 -15.95
C TYR A 149 19.04 23.41 -15.62
N ALA A 150 18.24 22.88 -14.65
CA ALA A 150 18.30 21.47 -14.31
C ALA A 150 17.87 20.59 -15.49
N ALA A 151 16.81 20.98 -16.19
CA ALA A 151 16.31 20.26 -17.35
C ALA A 151 17.32 20.24 -18.51
N VAL A 152 18.00 21.35 -18.77
CA VAL A 152 19.09 21.41 -19.77
C VAL A 152 20.24 20.50 -19.36
N GLY A 153 20.69 20.56 -18.11
CA GLY A 153 21.73 19.69 -17.61
C GLY A 153 21.37 18.20 -17.73
N ASP A 154 20.12 17.84 -17.43
CA ASP A 154 19.61 16.46 -17.56
C ASP A 154 19.64 15.96 -19.01
N LEU A 155 19.53 16.83 -20.03
CA LEU A 155 19.69 16.46 -21.43
C LEU A 155 21.13 16.11 -21.82
N TYR A 156 22.12 16.54 -21.05
CA TYR A 156 23.54 16.21 -21.25
C TYR A 156 24.01 15.05 -20.35
N SER A 157 23.20 14.61 -19.39
CA SER A 157 23.55 13.58 -18.44
C SER A 157 22.59 12.39 -18.48
N ASP A 158 23.11 11.16 -18.39
CA ASP A 158 22.31 9.93 -18.23
C ASP A 158 22.22 9.44 -16.77
N HIS A 159 22.84 10.14 -15.82
CA HIS A 159 22.85 9.76 -14.41
C HIS A 159 21.51 10.00 -13.73
N PHE A 160 20.75 10.97 -14.21
CA PHE A 160 19.46 11.37 -13.62
C PHE A 160 18.27 11.00 -14.49
N THR A 161 18.52 10.70 -15.76
CA THR A 161 17.53 10.33 -16.77
C THR A 161 18.13 9.30 -17.71
N ALA A 162 17.44 8.17 -17.91
CA ALA A 162 17.90 7.18 -18.89
C ALA A 162 17.70 7.70 -20.31
N GLY A 163 18.76 7.78 -21.10
CA GLY A 163 18.71 8.22 -22.50
C GLY A 163 19.78 7.56 -23.35
N SER A 164 19.58 7.57 -24.68
CA SER A 164 20.52 7.06 -25.68
C SER A 164 21.30 8.14 -26.41
N THR A 165 21.11 9.42 -26.05
CA THR A 165 21.83 10.55 -26.65
C THR A 165 23.28 10.63 -26.13
N PRO A 166 24.22 11.19 -26.88
CA PRO A 166 25.59 11.37 -26.43
C PRO A 166 25.66 12.13 -25.13
N ARG A 167 26.38 11.55 -24.17
CA ARG A 167 26.55 12.07 -22.83
C ARG A 167 27.71 13.05 -22.77
N ASP A 168 27.52 14.17 -22.08
CA ASP A 168 28.56 15.13 -21.73
C ASP A 168 28.38 15.61 -20.28
N ASP A 169 29.00 14.89 -19.35
CA ASP A 169 28.91 15.22 -17.93
C ASP A 169 29.53 16.56 -17.58
N GLN A 170 30.52 17.04 -18.35
CA GLN A 170 31.13 18.35 -18.09
C GLN A 170 30.16 19.47 -18.46
N GLU A 171 29.48 19.33 -19.61
CA GLU A 171 28.47 20.29 -20.02
C GLU A 171 27.25 20.23 -19.05
N ALA A 172 26.80 19.04 -18.68
CA ALA A 172 25.75 18.87 -17.67
C ALA A 172 26.09 19.58 -16.36
N PHE A 173 27.30 19.33 -15.83
CA PHE A 173 27.79 20.00 -14.62
C PHE A 173 27.84 21.52 -14.76
N SER A 174 28.26 22.04 -15.93
CA SER A 174 28.28 23.47 -16.21
C SER A 174 26.88 24.08 -16.11
N TRP A 175 25.87 23.43 -16.68
CA TRP A 175 24.47 23.89 -16.62
C TRP A 175 23.91 23.82 -15.21
N TYR A 176 24.13 22.74 -14.48
CA TYR A 176 23.74 22.65 -13.07
C TYR A 176 24.39 23.73 -12.21
N MET A 177 25.68 24.04 -12.45
CA MET A 177 26.37 25.12 -11.75
C MET A 177 25.76 26.49 -12.01
N LYS A 178 25.36 26.79 -13.26
CA LYS A 178 24.66 28.04 -13.60
C LYS A 178 23.36 28.20 -12.81
N GLY A 179 22.55 27.13 -12.73
CA GLY A 179 21.30 27.12 -11.96
C GLY A 179 21.54 27.21 -10.45
N ALA A 180 22.53 26.49 -9.93
CA ALA A 180 22.90 26.53 -8.52
C ALA A 180 23.35 27.93 -8.06
N MET A 181 24.09 28.68 -8.92
CA MET A 181 24.45 30.09 -8.66
C MET A 181 23.24 31.02 -8.57
N ARG A 182 22.10 30.63 -9.14
CA ARG A 182 20.82 31.35 -9.04
C ARG A 182 19.98 30.90 -7.84
N GLY A 183 20.46 29.94 -7.07
CA GLY A 183 19.78 29.41 -5.89
C GLY A 183 18.72 28.35 -6.20
N ASP A 184 18.70 27.81 -7.43
CA ASP A 184 17.78 26.73 -7.76
C ASP A 184 18.07 25.48 -6.94
N ALA A 185 17.08 25.00 -6.21
CA ALA A 185 17.22 23.91 -5.25
C ALA A 185 17.55 22.56 -5.91
N LEU A 186 17.01 22.29 -7.11
CA LEU A 186 17.27 21.07 -7.86
C LEU A 186 18.69 21.10 -8.44
N CYS A 187 19.12 22.22 -9.00
CA CYS A 187 20.48 22.39 -9.50
C CYS A 187 21.52 22.25 -8.37
N LEU A 188 21.27 22.85 -7.19
CA LEU A 188 22.13 22.66 -6.00
C LEU A 188 22.27 21.19 -5.64
N PHE A 189 21.16 20.44 -5.65
CA PHE A 189 21.17 18.99 -5.43
C PHE A 189 21.97 18.24 -6.50
N ARG A 190 21.74 18.55 -7.81
CA ARG A 190 22.48 17.92 -8.93
C ARG A 190 23.97 18.16 -8.82
N VAL A 191 24.40 19.39 -8.53
CA VAL A 191 25.81 19.74 -8.32
C VAL A 191 26.39 19.00 -7.12
N ALA A 192 25.63 18.82 -6.03
CA ALA A 192 26.06 18.05 -4.88
C ALA A 192 26.32 16.58 -5.26
N VAL A 193 25.43 15.96 -6.05
CA VAL A 193 25.63 14.60 -6.57
C VAL A 193 26.86 14.54 -7.47
N CYS A 194 27.05 15.51 -8.38
CA CYS A 194 28.24 15.57 -9.24
C CYS A 194 29.54 15.59 -8.42
N PHE A 195 29.61 16.35 -7.33
CA PHE A 195 30.78 16.34 -6.43
C PHE A 195 30.88 15.06 -5.59
N ALA A 196 29.78 14.42 -5.26
CA ALA A 196 29.83 13.16 -4.50
C ALA A 196 30.36 12.00 -5.36
N GLU A 197 29.89 11.89 -6.60
CA GLU A 197 30.14 10.76 -7.49
C GLU A 197 31.25 11.03 -8.53
N GLY A 198 31.60 12.31 -8.74
CA GLY A 198 32.61 12.70 -9.72
C GLY A 198 32.09 12.85 -11.14
N TYR A 199 30.79 13.15 -11.32
CA TYR A 199 30.20 13.34 -12.64
C TYR A 199 30.55 14.74 -13.18
N GLY A 200 31.27 14.80 -14.30
CA GLY A 200 31.72 16.05 -14.92
C GLY A 200 32.72 16.86 -14.09
N THR A 201 33.10 16.41 -12.92
CA THR A 201 34.05 17.08 -12.02
C THR A 201 34.81 16.06 -11.17
N LYS A 202 35.86 16.51 -10.45
CA LYS A 202 36.53 15.65 -9.48
C LYS A 202 35.68 15.50 -8.21
N PRO A 203 35.63 14.29 -7.61
CA PRO A 203 34.91 14.07 -6.37
C PRO A 203 35.42 14.99 -5.25
N ASP A 204 34.46 15.62 -4.53
CA ASP A 204 34.75 16.44 -3.34
C ASP A 204 33.57 16.30 -2.35
N ILE A 205 33.68 15.33 -1.47
CA ILE A 205 32.65 14.99 -0.48
C ILE A 205 32.33 16.14 0.49
N PRO A 206 33.33 16.86 1.05
CA PRO A 206 33.05 18.02 1.89
C PRO A 206 32.25 19.09 1.18
N ARG A 207 32.51 19.33 -0.10
CA ARG A 207 31.76 20.29 -0.92
C ARG A 207 30.36 19.78 -1.24
N ALA A 208 30.21 18.48 -1.58
CA ALA A 208 28.91 17.85 -1.79
C ALA A 208 28.01 17.99 -0.57
N LEU A 209 28.51 17.71 0.64
CA LEU A 209 27.75 17.84 1.87
C LEU A 209 27.25 19.27 2.15
N ARG A 210 28.08 20.27 1.86
CA ARG A 210 27.66 21.67 1.98
C ARG A 210 26.53 22.00 1.01
N LEU A 211 26.67 21.53 -0.24
CA LEU A 211 25.67 21.76 -1.28
C LEU A 211 24.35 21.01 -1.02
N TYR A 212 24.40 19.77 -0.52
CA TYR A 212 23.18 19.06 -0.08
C TYR A 212 22.44 19.84 1.00
N ARG A 213 23.15 20.43 1.99
CA ARG A 213 22.50 21.26 3.01
C ARG A 213 21.92 22.54 2.40
N GLN A 214 22.64 23.22 1.52
CA GLN A 214 22.13 24.40 0.83
C GLN A 214 20.90 24.08 -0.02
N ALA A 215 20.90 22.96 -0.74
CA ALA A 215 19.75 22.48 -1.49
C ALA A 215 18.54 22.17 -0.57
N ALA A 216 18.79 21.55 0.56
CA ALA A 216 17.75 21.27 1.56
C ALA A 216 17.18 22.57 2.17
N ASP A 217 18.03 23.56 2.42
CA ASP A 217 17.61 24.88 2.92
C ASP A 217 16.85 25.67 1.86
N ALA A 218 17.17 25.47 0.57
CA ALA A 218 16.42 26.00 -0.57
C ALA A 218 15.11 25.23 -0.86
N GLY A 219 14.76 24.20 -0.05
CA GLY A 219 13.50 23.47 -0.18
C GLY A 219 13.55 22.18 -0.99
N SER A 220 14.72 21.65 -1.32
CA SER A 220 14.85 20.38 -2.03
C SER A 220 14.52 19.18 -1.14
N ALA A 221 13.38 18.53 -1.37
CA ALA A 221 13.02 17.27 -0.70
C ALA A 221 14.03 16.15 -1.01
N LEU A 222 14.53 16.08 -2.25
CA LEU A 222 15.57 15.13 -2.69
C LEU A 222 16.83 15.28 -1.84
N ALA A 223 17.29 16.50 -1.60
CA ALA A 223 18.48 16.77 -0.79
C ALA A 223 18.26 16.38 0.69
N CYS A 224 17.06 16.67 1.22
CA CYS A 224 16.70 16.24 2.57
C CYS A 224 16.70 14.71 2.69
N ARG A 225 16.12 13.99 1.74
CA ARG A 225 16.12 12.53 1.72
C ARG A 225 17.54 11.97 1.65
N GLN A 226 18.37 12.51 0.75
CA GLN A 226 19.77 12.08 0.60
C GLN A 226 20.57 12.27 1.88
N LEU A 227 20.41 13.42 2.56
CA LEU A 227 21.04 13.65 3.89
C LEU A 227 20.52 12.65 4.92
N GLY A 228 19.22 12.34 4.91
CA GLY A 228 18.63 11.32 5.78
C GLY A 228 19.28 9.94 5.57
N GLU A 229 19.45 9.52 4.33
CA GLU A 229 20.11 8.26 3.97
C GLU A 229 21.59 8.23 4.41
N MET A 230 22.30 9.34 4.17
CA MET A 230 23.72 9.46 4.58
C MET A 230 23.89 9.35 6.09
N TYR A 231 23.07 10.04 6.89
CA TYR A 231 23.12 9.94 8.36
C TYR A 231 22.62 8.61 8.88
N ALA A 232 21.66 7.97 8.22
CA ALA A 232 21.16 6.65 8.59
C ALA A 232 22.21 5.54 8.36
N ALA A 233 22.87 5.58 7.21
CA ALA A 233 23.89 4.59 6.83
C ALA A 233 25.28 4.90 7.40
N GLY A 234 25.57 6.15 7.77
CA GLY A 234 26.92 6.61 8.16
C GLY A 234 27.86 6.78 6.96
N ILE A 235 27.31 7.06 5.77
CA ILE A 235 28.09 7.26 4.54
C ILE A 235 28.57 8.70 4.49
N HIS A 236 29.90 8.90 4.49
CA HIS A 236 30.57 10.20 4.48
C HIS A 236 30.29 11.11 5.71
N VAL A 237 29.49 10.67 6.64
CA VAL A 237 29.16 11.35 7.91
C VAL A 237 29.10 10.33 9.04
N HIS A 238 29.25 10.79 10.28
CA HIS A 238 28.96 9.90 11.41
C HIS A 238 27.49 9.51 11.43
N ARG A 239 27.25 8.23 11.70
CA ARG A 239 25.90 7.68 11.79
C ARG A 239 25.14 8.32 12.96
N GLU A 240 24.10 9.08 12.67
CA GLU A 240 23.28 9.77 13.65
C GLU A 240 21.78 9.61 13.31
N ILE A 241 21.12 8.74 14.05
CA ILE A 241 19.73 8.35 13.76
C ILE A 241 18.78 9.54 13.90
N ARG A 242 18.91 10.33 14.97
CA ARG A 242 18.05 11.50 15.20
C ARG A 242 18.14 12.49 14.03
N ARG A 243 19.35 12.76 13.53
CA ARG A 243 19.52 13.62 12.35
C ARG A 243 18.94 13.00 11.09
N ALA A 244 19.14 11.69 10.89
CA ALA A 244 18.55 10.99 9.75
C ALA A 244 17.03 11.14 9.73
N LEU A 245 16.36 10.90 10.86
CA LEU A 245 14.91 11.03 10.98
C LEU A 245 14.42 12.47 10.78
N THR A 246 15.16 13.46 11.31
CA THR A 246 14.81 14.89 11.10
C THR A 246 14.88 15.27 9.62
N TRP A 247 15.89 14.77 8.88
CA TRP A 247 16.01 15.02 7.46
C TRP A 247 14.95 14.31 6.64
N PHE A 248 14.63 13.05 6.95
CA PHE A 248 13.51 12.36 6.30
C PHE A 248 12.16 13.03 6.56
N LEU A 249 11.92 13.50 7.79
CA LEU A 249 10.72 14.25 8.11
C LEU A 249 10.60 15.52 7.25
N ARG A 250 11.69 16.29 7.13
CA ARG A 250 11.73 17.47 6.29
C ARG A 250 11.51 17.13 4.80
N ALA A 251 12.08 16.01 4.33
CA ALA A 251 11.83 15.52 2.98
C ALA A 251 10.35 15.19 2.75
N TYR A 252 9.71 14.55 3.75
CA TYR A 252 8.27 14.24 3.69
C TYR A 252 7.39 15.50 3.67
N GLU A 253 7.75 16.54 4.43
CA GLU A 253 7.00 17.80 4.48
C GLU A 253 7.12 18.61 3.18
N LEU A 254 8.29 18.60 2.54
CA LEU A 254 8.58 19.38 1.33
C LEU A 254 8.23 18.66 0.02
N GLY A 255 8.25 17.33 0.00
CA GLY A 255 8.15 16.52 -1.21
C GLY A 255 6.74 16.44 -1.79
N ASP A 256 6.68 16.07 -3.04
CA ASP A 256 5.47 15.60 -3.70
C ASP A 256 5.08 14.19 -3.22
N GLN A 257 4.09 13.55 -3.84
CA GLN A 257 3.61 12.23 -3.42
C GLN A 257 4.69 11.12 -3.54
N GLU A 258 5.56 11.23 -4.55
CA GLU A 258 6.63 10.24 -4.78
C GLU A 258 7.74 10.40 -3.72
N GLU A 259 8.21 11.63 -3.50
CA GLU A 259 9.22 11.92 -2.49
C GLU A 259 8.72 11.67 -1.06
N LYS A 260 7.44 11.95 -0.77
CA LYS A 260 6.80 11.59 0.49
C LYS A 260 6.88 10.09 0.76
N ARG A 261 6.54 9.28 -0.25
CA ARG A 261 6.65 7.81 -0.15
C ARG A 261 8.10 7.36 0.06
N ALA A 262 9.03 7.93 -0.71
CA ALA A 262 10.45 7.59 -0.59
C ALA A 262 11.01 7.94 0.79
N ALA A 263 10.68 9.12 1.33
CA ALA A 263 11.06 9.54 2.67
C ALA A 263 10.45 8.63 3.76
N ALA A 264 9.16 8.27 3.63
CA ALA A 264 8.49 7.35 4.55
C ALA A 264 9.15 5.97 4.56
N ILE A 265 9.50 5.42 3.39
CA ILE A 265 10.24 4.15 3.28
C ILE A 265 11.61 4.26 3.96
N GLY A 266 12.34 5.35 3.75
CA GLY A 266 13.62 5.60 4.41
C GLY A 266 13.50 5.59 5.93
N MET A 267 12.49 6.27 6.47
CA MET A 267 12.21 6.26 7.92
C MET A 267 11.82 4.90 8.45
N LEU A 268 10.93 4.16 7.75
CA LEU A 268 10.53 2.81 8.16
C LEU A 268 11.71 1.85 8.20
N ARG A 269 12.66 1.96 7.26
CA ARG A 269 13.92 1.19 7.30
C ARG A 269 14.74 1.51 8.53
N VAL A 270 14.83 2.79 8.91
CA VAL A 270 15.51 3.20 10.15
C VAL A 270 14.80 2.62 11.37
N VAL A 271 13.46 2.67 11.43
CA VAL A 271 12.67 2.06 12.51
C VAL A 271 12.99 0.58 12.63
N GLN A 272 12.87 -0.18 11.54
CA GLN A 272 13.12 -1.62 11.52
C GLN A 272 14.54 -1.98 11.97
N ALA A 273 15.54 -1.19 11.56
CA ALA A 273 16.94 -1.42 11.92
C ALA A 273 17.26 -1.14 13.41
N TYR A 274 16.46 -0.30 14.07
CA TYR A 274 16.77 0.19 15.41
C TYR A 274 15.77 -0.20 16.48
N ILE A 275 14.59 -0.70 16.08
CA ILE A 275 13.52 -1.03 17.02
C ILE A 275 13.96 -2.01 18.11
N ASP A 276 14.89 -2.89 17.82
CA ASP A 276 15.42 -3.89 18.75
C ASP A 276 16.75 -3.47 19.43
N THR A 277 17.15 -2.21 19.28
CA THR A 277 18.38 -1.70 19.88
C THR A 277 18.10 -0.82 21.10
N PRO A 278 19.04 -0.74 22.10
CA PRO A 278 18.89 0.18 23.24
C PRO A 278 18.79 1.66 22.86
N ARG A 279 19.27 2.04 21.67
CA ARG A 279 19.21 3.41 21.18
C ARG A 279 17.83 3.83 20.66
N TYR A 280 16.89 2.89 20.57
CA TYR A 280 15.54 3.17 20.13
C TYR A 280 14.82 4.18 21.05
N GLU A 281 15.02 4.09 22.37
CA GLU A 281 14.43 5.00 23.36
C GLU A 281 14.75 6.48 23.09
N GLU A 282 15.93 6.78 22.53
CA GLU A 282 16.36 8.15 22.22
C GLU A 282 15.53 8.81 21.10
N VAL A 283 14.88 8.04 20.27
CA VAL A 283 14.17 8.49 19.05
C VAL A 283 12.71 8.06 19.00
N GLU A 284 12.26 7.29 19.97
CA GLU A 284 10.92 6.69 20.00
C GLU A 284 9.80 7.73 19.86
N GLU A 285 9.86 8.83 20.59
CA GLU A 285 8.83 9.88 20.54
C GLU A 285 8.77 10.56 19.17
N LEU A 286 9.95 10.82 18.55
CA LEU A 286 10.03 11.42 17.22
C LEU A 286 9.44 10.46 16.16
N LEU A 287 9.77 9.17 16.28
CA LEU A 287 9.22 8.14 15.40
C LEU A 287 7.72 8.00 15.54
N HIS A 288 7.24 7.92 16.77
CA HIS A 288 5.80 7.79 17.04
C HIS A 288 5.02 8.98 16.46
N SER A 289 5.45 10.20 16.75
CA SER A 289 4.83 11.42 16.22
C SER A 289 4.82 11.45 14.70
N PHE A 290 5.89 10.98 14.06
CA PHE A 290 5.94 10.91 12.60
C PHE A 290 4.98 9.85 12.03
N LEU A 291 4.98 8.65 12.60
CA LEU A 291 4.11 7.57 12.15
C LEU A 291 2.62 7.92 12.33
N GLU A 292 2.29 8.67 13.39
CA GLU A 292 0.94 9.22 13.57
C GLU A 292 0.57 10.23 12.47
N LYS A 293 1.51 11.09 12.05
CA LYS A 293 1.31 12.01 10.92
C LYS A 293 1.09 11.27 9.61
N LEU A 294 1.87 10.21 9.36
CA LEU A 294 1.69 9.34 8.19
C LEU A 294 0.30 8.71 8.18
N HIS A 295 -0.10 8.16 9.32
CA HIS A 295 -1.42 7.54 9.46
C HIS A 295 -2.56 8.56 9.27
N ALA A 296 -2.43 9.74 9.86
CA ALA A 296 -3.40 10.84 9.68
C ALA A 296 -3.49 11.33 8.23
N ALA A 297 -2.40 11.22 7.46
CA ALA A 297 -2.36 11.50 6.03
C ALA A 297 -2.94 10.36 5.15
N GLY A 298 -3.43 9.27 5.78
CA GLY A 298 -4.01 8.11 5.09
C GLY A 298 -2.99 7.07 4.62
N ASP A 299 -1.72 7.20 5.01
CA ASP A 299 -0.70 6.18 4.71
C ASP A 299 -0.78 5.04 5.72
N THR A 300 -1.18 3.87 5.26
CA THR A 300 -1.34 2.68 6.09
C THR A 300 -0.05 1.87 6.27
N SER A 301 1.01 2.17 5.52
CA SER A 301 2.30 1.47 5.59
C SER A 301 2.99 1.59 6.96
N CYS A 302 2.64 2.63 7.72
CA CYS A 302 3.16 2.89 9.06
C CYS A 302 2.52 2.02 10.17
N LEU A 303 1.38 1.36 9.91
CA LEU A 303 0.58 0.69 10.94
C LEU A 303 1.32 -0.45 11.62
N PHE A 304 2.15 -1.20 10.89
CA PHE A 304 2.98 -2.26 11.48
C PHE A 304 4.02 -1.69 12.46
N ALA A 305 4.69 -0.60 12.09
CA ALA A 305 5.66 0.07 12.94
C ALA A 305 5.00 0.70 14.17
N LEU A 306 3.84 1.34 14.00
CA LEU A 306 3.04 1.85 15.13
C LEU A 306 2.64 0.72 16.09
N ALA A 307 2.19 -0.42 15.56
CA ALA A 307 1.85 -1.57 16.38
C ALA A 307 3.06 -2.02 17.22
N ASP A 308 4.24 -2.16 16.62
CA ASP A 308 5.43 -2.58 17.38
C ASP A 308 5.84 -1.58 18.48
N ILE A 309 5.66 -0.28 18.25
CA ILE A 309 5.87 0.76 19.28
C ILE A 309 4.88 0.59 20.42
N GLU A 310 3.58 0.42 20.13
CA GLU A 310 2.56 0.26 21.13
C GLU A 310 2.75 -1.01 21.98
N ARG A 311 3.20 -2.11 21.34
CA ARG A 311 3.57 -3.34 22.04
C ARG A 311 4.68 -3.11 23.05
N ARG A 312 5.73 -2.36 22.69
CA ARG A 312 6.85 -2.02 23.59
C ARG A 312 6.40 -1.16 24.77
N ARG A 313 5.48 -0.23 24.52
CA ARG A 313 4.87 0.61 25.57
C ARG A 313 3.88 -0.15 26.46
N GLY A 314 3.65 -1.43 26.20
CA GLY A 314 2.68 -2.26 26.93
C GLY A 314 1.22 -1.93 26.62
N ARG A 315 0.95 -1.11 25.61
CA ARG A 315 -0.42 -0.72 25.21
C ARG A 315 -0.99 -1.72 24.20
N MET A 316 -1.35 -2.90 24.71
CA MET A 316 -1.76 -4.04 23.88
C MET A 316 -3.06 -3.81 23.12
N ASP A 317 -3.96 -2.97 23.61
CA ASP A 317 -5.18 -2.54 22.92
C ASP A 317 -4.87 -1.76 21.63
N LEU A 318 -3.96 -0.79 21.70
CA LEU A 318 -3.52 -0.02 20.55
C LEU A 318 -2.66 -0.86 19.59
N TYR A 319 -1.82 -1.74 20.13
CA TYR A 319 -1.06 -2.71 19.33
C TYR A 319 -1.99 -3.54 18.44
N LEU A 320 -3.00 -4.18 19.04
CA LEU A 320 -3.94 -4.99 18.28
C LEU A 320 -4.80 -4.17 17.33
N LYS A 321 -5.24 -2.98 17.72
CA LYS A 321 -5.99 -2.08 16.85
C LYS A 321 -5.19 -1.72 15.59
N ASN A 322 -3.91 -1.36 15.74
CA ASN A 322 -3.06 -0.99 14.60
C ASN A 322 -2.80 -2.19 13.67
N LEU A 323 -2.62 -3.40 14.22
CA LEU A 323 -2.50 -4.62 13.42
C LEU A 323 -3.79 -4.91 12.63
N GLU A 324 -4.95 -4.76 13.27
CA GLU A 324 -6.26 -4.98 12.63
C GLU A 324 -6.48 -4.01 11.47
N MET A 325 -6.21 -2.73 11.68
CA MET A 325 -6.29 -1.71 10.63
C MET A 325 -5.33 -2.00 9.48
N GLY A 326 -4.09 -2.41 9.77
CA GLY A 326 -3.11 -2.80 8.76
C GLY A 326 -3.55 -4.04 7.97
N MET A 327 -4.13 -5.02 8.64
CA MET A 327 -4.69 -6.20 7.99
C MET A 327 -5.86 -5.85 7.06
N GLN A 328 -6.78 -4.97 7.49
CA GLN A 328 -7.89 -4.47 6.67
C GLN A 328 -7.40 -3.68 5.45
N ALA A 329 -6.27 -2.98 5.59
CA ALA A 329 -5.59 -2.29 4.51
C ALA A 329 -4.78 -3.22 3.57
N GLY A 330 -4.72 -4.53 3.86
CA GLY A 330 -4.06 -5.53 3.02
C GLY A 330 -2.58 -5.78 3.33
N HIS A 331 -2.06 -5.33 4.48
CA HIS A 331 -0.66 -5.54 4.87
C HIS A 331 -0.44 -6.95 5.44
N ASP A 332 0.30 -7.79 4.72
CA ASP A 332 0.60 -9.17 5.11
C ASP A 332 1.37 -9.24 6.44
N SER A 333 2.34 -8.35 6.68
CA SER A 333 3.09 -8.32 7.93
C SER A 333 2.20 -8.07 9.17
N CYS A 334 1.18 -7.23 9.05
CA CYS A 334 0.21 -7.00 10.12
C CYS A 334 -0.66 -8.24 10.32
N ARG A 335 -1.08 -8.90 9.24
CA ARG A 335 -1.86 -10.14 9.28
C ARG A 335 -1.08 -11.26 9.96
N GLU A 336 0.15 -11.50 9.56
CA GLU A 336 1.01 -12.53 10.14
C GLU A 336 1.22 -12.30 11.65
N ARG A 337 1.48 -11.06 12.04
CA ARG A 337 1.70 -10.71 13.46
C ARG A 337 0.41 -10.82 14.28
N TRP A 338 -0.73 -10.47 13.71
CA TRP A 338 -2.05 -10.66 14.30
C TRP A 338 -2.34 -12.14 14.55
N VAL A 339 -2.14 -12.97 13.53
CA VAL A 339 -2.30 -14.42 13.63
C VAL A 339 -1.38 -14.99 14.71
N GLN A 340 -0.09 -14.62 14.67
CA GLN A 340 0.89 -15.09 15.65
C GLN A 340 0.51 -14.73 17.08
N TYR A 341 0.01 -13.52 17.31
CA TYR A 341 -0.44 -13.11 18.63
C TYR A 341 -1.58 -14.01 19.15
N TYR A 342 -2.65 -14.16 18.37
CA TYR A 342 -3.78 -14.97 18.80
C TYR A 342 -3.46 -16.47 18.88
N MET A 343 -2.61 -16.99 18.02
CA MET A 343 -2.14 -18.37 18.11
C MET A 343 -1.30 -18.62 19.38
N ASN A 344 -0.49 -17.65 19.80
CA ASN A 344 0.23 -17.75 21.07
C ASN A 344 -0.73 -17.74 22.28
N GLU A 345 -1.78 -16.90 22.25
CA GLU A 345 -2.84 -16.93 23.27
C GLU A 345 -3.53 -18.29 23.32
N VAL A 346 -3.87 -18.87 22.16
CA VAL A 346 -4.44 -20.24 22.08
C VAL A 346 -3.52 -21.28 22.71
N VAL A 347 -2.22 -21.24 22.40
CA VAL A 347 -1.26 -22.18 22.99
C VAL A 347 -1.17 -22.01 24.50
N THR A 348 -1.26 -20.78 24.99
CA THR A 348 -1.28 -20.50 26.43
C THR A 348 -2.52 -21.06 27.09
N GLU A 349 -3.69 -20.87 26.50
CA GLU A 349 -4.95 -21.41 26.99
C GLU A 349 -4.99 -22.94 26.96
N LEU A 350 -4.49 -23.56 25.88
CA LEU A 350 -4.43 -25.02 25.77
C LEU A 350 -3.53 -25.65 26.83
N ARG A 351 -2.42 -25.00 27.21
CA ARG A 351 -1.56 -25.49 28.32
C ARG A 351 -2.28 -25.43 29.65
N VAL A 352 -3.19 -24.49 29.88
CA VAL A 352 -4.03 -24.41 31.08
C VAL A 352 -5.13 -25.46 31.02
N LEU A 353 -5.69 -25.69 29.82
CA LEU A 353 -6.80 -26.63 29.61
C LEU A 353 -6.36 -28.09 29.66
N GLU A 354 -5.12 -28.42 29.23
CA GLU A 354 -4.62 -29.80 29.15
C GLU A 354 -4.83 -30.58 30.46
N PRO A 355 -4.37 -30.12 31.65
CA PRO A 355 -4.65 -30.83 32.93
C PRO A 355 -6.13 -30.80 33.29
N ILE A 356 -6.91 -29.79 32.89
CA ILE A 356 -8.34 -29.71 33.14
C ILE A 356 -9.10 -30.75 32.33
N PHE A 357 -8.69 -31.02 31.08
CA PHE A 357 -9.30 -32.02 30.22
C PHE A 357 -9.19 -33.43 30.82
N ASP A 358 -8.04 -33.76 31.43
CA ASP A 358 -7.81 -35.07 32.02
C ASP A 358 -8.74 -35.32 33.25
N GLU A 359 -9.08 -34.27 33.99
CA GLU A 359 -9.94 -34.34 35.18
C GLU A 359 -11.43 -34.05 34.88
N LEU A 360 -11.75 -33.62 33.65
CA LEU A 360 -13.07 -33.10 33.31
C LEU A 360 -14.19 -34.12 33.54
N ALA A 361 -13.96 -35.38 33.20
CA ALA A 361 -14.94 -36.44 33.35
C ALA A 361 -15.32 -36.68 34.82
N GLU A 362 -14.34 -36.58 35.75
CA GLU A 362 -14.53 -36.82 37.17
C GLU A 362 -15.09 -35.61 37.92
N ARG A 363 -14.66 -34.40 37.53
CA ARG A 363 -14.93 -33.15 38.27
C ARG A 363 -15.95 -32.23 37.61
N ARG A 364 -16.67 -32.71 36.59
CA ARG A 364 -17.66 -31.91 35.84
C ARG A 364 -18.79 -31.37 36.75
N GLY A 365 -19.11 -32.06 37.82
CA GLY A 365 -20.07 -31.63 38.81
C GLY A 365 -19.59 -30.50 39.74
N GLU A 366 -18.30 -30.24 39.80
CA GLU A 366 -17.73 -29.15 40.60
C GLU A 366 -17.88 -27.80 39.87
N ARG A 367 -18.84 -26.99 40.33
CA ARG A 367 -19.19 -25.74 39.62
C ARG A 367 -18.01 -24.83 39.35
N LYS A 368 -17.13 -24.58 40.29
CA LYS A 368 -15.96 -23.70 40.11
C LYS A 368 -14.97 -24.25 39.10
N PHE A 369 -14.76 -25.56 39.08
CA PHE A 369 -13.91 -26.25 38.14
C PHE A 369 -14.49 -26.16 36.72
N PHE A 370 -15.78 -26.45 36.59
CA PHE A 370 -16.47 -26.39 35.27
C PHE A 370 -16.59 -24.96 34.73
N ASP A 371 -16.84 -23.96 35.62
CA ASP A 371 -16.85 -22.54 35.20
C ASP A 371 -15.46 -22.09 34.69
N ALA A 372 -14.36 -22.52 35.33
CA ALA A 372 -13.00 -22.25 34.88
C ALA A 372 -12.73 -22.90 33.52
N TYR A 373 -13.07 -24.19 33.39
CA TYR A 373 -12.98 -24.90 32.11
C TYR A 373 -13.71 -24.16 30.95
N LEU A 374 -14.97 -23.76 31.20
CA LEU A 374 -15.77 -23.04 30.22
C LEU A 374 -15.15 -21.67 29.84
N ALA A 375 -14.59 -20.96 30.82
CA ALA A 375 -13.97 -19.66 30.60
C ALA A 375 -12.74 -19.79 29.66
N HIS A 376 -11.82 -20.69 29.99
CA HIS A 376 -10.62 -20.94 29.20
C HIS A 376 -10.93 -21.49 27.83
N THR A 377 -11.87 -22.42 27.70
CA THR A 377 -12.30 -22.99 26.40
C THR A 377 -12.90 -21.93 25.51
N ARG A 378 -13.80 -21.07 26.05
CA ARG A 378 -14.39 -19.97 25.27
C ARG A 378 -13.36 -18.95 24.82
N HIS A 379 -12.37 -18.67 25.68
CA HIS A 379 -11.29 -17.74 25.34
C HIS A 379 -10.40 -18.32 24.22
N ALA A 380 -9.98 -19.58 24.33
CA ALA A 380 -9.22 -20.30 23.30
C ALA A 380 -9.96 -20.31 21.96
N VAL A 381 -11.25 -20.62 21.95
CA VAL A 381 -12.10 -20.60 20.76
C VAL A 381 -12.17 -19.19 20.15
N SER A 382 -12.39 -18.16 20.97
CA SER A 382 -12.42 -16.77 20.48
C SER A 382 -11.11 -16.34 19.83
N CYS A 383 -9.97 -16.74 20.40
CA CYS A 383 -8.65 -16.46 19.82
C CYS A 383 -8.44 -17.23 18.50
N CYS A 384 -8.83 -18.52 18.45
CA CYS A 384 -8.80 -19.30 17.23
C CYS A 384 -9.68 -18.69 16.12
N GLU A 385 -10.90 -18.26 16.45
CA GLU A 385 -11.81 -17.62 15.48
C GLU A 385 -11.19 -16.36 14.88
N LYS A 386 -10.52 -15.53 15.67
CA LYS A 386 -9.83 -14.32 15.20
C LYS A 386 -8.66 -14.66 14.28
N ALA A 387 -7.83 -15.64 14.64
CA ALA A 387 -6.72 -16.09 13.83
C ALA A 387 -7.19 -16.76 12.54
N ALA A 388 -8.26 -17.55 12.59
CA ALA A 388 -8.85 -18.23 11.45
C ALA A 388 -9.45 -17.23 10.43
N LYS A 389 -10.18 -16.22 10.90
CA LYS A 389 -10.72 -15.13 10.06
C LYS A 389 -9.60 -14.30 9.42
N ALA A 390 -8.46 -14.17 10.08
CA ALA A 390 -7.28 -13.53 9.51
C ALA A 390 -6.52 -14.42 8.51
N GLY A 391 -6.98 -15.67 8.30
CA GLY A 391 -6.47 -16.57 7.26
C GLY A 391 -5.49 -17.62 7.77
N SER A 392 -5.39 -17.88 9.10
CA SER A 392 -4.57 -18.97 9.61
C SER A 392 -5.26 -20.31 9.36
N PRO A 393 -4.62 -21.20 8.60
CA PRO A 393 -5.13 -22.54 8.38
C PRO A 393 -5.05 -23.41 9.64
N GLU A 394 -4.00 -23.23 10.45
CA GLU A 394 -3.81 -23.96 11.71
C GLU A 394 -4.92 -23.64 12.71
N ALA A 395 -5.38 -22.38 12.74
CA ALA A 395 -6.47 -21.96 13.59
C ALA A 395 -7.79 -22.66 13.21
N TRP A 396 -8.06 -22.87 11.93
CA TRP A 396 -9.23 -23.67 11.49
C TRP A 396 -9.16 -25.11 11.97
N ALA A 397 -7.98 -25.72 11.94
CA ALA A 397 -7.79 -27.10 12.45
C ALA A 397 -8.03 -27.18 13.95
N LEU A 398 -7.49 -26.21 14.73
CA LEU A 398 -7.71 -26.14 16.18
C LEU A 398 -9.17 -25.83 16.53
N LEU A 399 -9.84 -24.97 15.75
CA LEU A 399 -11.28 -24.73 15.92
C LEU A 399 -12.08 -26.01 15.72
N ALA A 400 -11.79 -26.77 14.66
CA ALA A 400 -12.47 -28.04 14.43
C ALA A 400 -12.25 -29.02 15.58
N TYR A 401 -11.02 -29.09 16.12
CA TYR A 401 -10.73 -29.88 17.30
C TYR A 401 -11.57 -29.43 18.54
N LEU A 402 -11.49 -28.14 18.88
CA LEU A 402 -12.20 -27.60 20.04
C LEU A 402 -13.73 -27.73 19.89
N TYR A 403 -14.27 -27.54 18.70
CA TYR A 403 -15.70 -27.71 18.47
C TYR A 403 -16.13 -29.17 18.50
N LEU A 404 -15.32 -30.09 18.00
CA LEU A 404 -15.65 -31.50 18.03
C LEU A 404 -15.77 -32.01 19.48
N TYR A 405 -14.74 -31.77 20.30
CA TYR A 405 -14.63 -32.35 21.63
C TYR A 405 -15.28 -31.53 22.75
N HIS A 406 -15.38 -30.20 22.58
CA HIS A 406 -15.83 -29.30 23.63
C HIS A 406 -16.95 -28.34 23.17
N GLY A 407 -17.37 -28.43 21.91
CA GLY A 407 -18.33 -27.47 21.32
C GLY A 407 -19.70 -27.46 22.00
N ALA A 408 -20.21 -28.61 22.39
CA ALA A 408 -21.50 -28.73 23.05
C ALA A 408 -21.52 -27.96 24.39
N ASP A 409 -20.44 -28.04 25.17
CA ASP A 409 -20.33 -27.37 26.49
C ASP A 409 -20.32 -25.85 26.37
N ILE A 410 -19.75 -25.29 25.29
CA ILE A 410 -19.68 -23.86 25.00
C ILE A 410 -20.82 -23.33 24.13
N GLY A 411 -21.81 -24.19 23.82
CA GLY A 411 -22.99 -23.81 23.04
C GLY A 411 -22.78 -23.70 21.51
N LYS A 412 -21.74 -24.36 20.99
CA LYS A 412 -21.51 -24.45 19.55
C LYS A 412 -22.36 -25.56 18.92
N ARG A 413 -22.66 -25.45 17.65
CA ARG A 413 -23.52 -26.37 16.91
C ARG A 413 -22.72 -27.17 15.89
N ASN A 414 -23.31 -28.26 15.41
CA ASN A 414 -22.74 -29.08 14.35
C ASN A 414 -22.34 -28.28 13.10
N ALA A 415 -23.07 -27.21 12.78
CA ALA A 415 -22.73 -26.33 11.64
C ALA A 415 -21.39 -25.60 11.86
N ASP A 416 -21.12 -25.11 13.07
CA ASP A 416 -19.87 -24.39 13.39
C ASP A 416 -18.65 -25.32 13.23
N PHE A 417 -18.78 -26.60 13.71
CA PHE A 417 -17.74 -27.61 13.50
C PHE A 417 -17.51 -27.92 12.01
N LEU A 418 -18.58 -28.14 11.23
CA LEU A 418 -18.48 -28.48 9.82
C LEU A 418 -17.83 -27.36 9.02
N GLU A 419 -18.15 -26.10 9.31
CA GLU A 419 -17.53 -24.93 8.71
C GLU A 419 -16.03 -24.88 9.02
N ALA A 420 -15.64 -25.04 10.28
CA ALA A 420 -14.24 -25.06 10.69
C ALA A 420 -13.45 -26.21 10.03
N ALA A 421 -14.02 -27.41 10.01
CA ALA A 421 -13.40 -28.58 9.41
C ALA A 421 -13.25 -28.43 7.87
N GLU A 422 -14.22 -27.87 7.19
CA GLU A 422 -14.15 -27.63 5.75
C GLU A 422 -13.11 -26.57 5.38
N ASN A 423 -13.04 -25.49 6.12
CA ASN A 423 -12.01 -24.45 5.94
C ASN A 423 -10.61 -24.98 6.21
N GLY A 424 -10.40 -25.75 7.28
CA GLY A 424 -9.14 -26.41 7.58
C GLY A 424 -8.74 -27.42 6.51
N ARG A 425 -9.69 -28.16 5.95
CA ARG A 425 -9.47 -29.11 4.86
C ARG A 425 -9.07 -28.42 3.57
N ASN A 426 -9.70 -27.31 3.21
CA ASN A 426 -9.38 -26.52 2.02
C ASN A 426 -7.97 -25.95 2.10
N ALA A 427 -7.50 -25.64 3.29
CA ALA A 427 -6.14 -25.19 3.55
C ALA A 427 -5.08 -26.30 3.53
N ARG A 428 -5.46 -27.57 3.35
CA ARG A 428 -4.60 -28.78 3.31
C ARG A 428 -3.79 -29.02 4.59
N ILE A 429 -4.27 -28.56 5.73
CA ILE A 429 -3.61 -28.77 7.01
C ILE A 429 -4.20 -29.99 7.68
N MET A 430 -3.32 -30.83 8.21
CA MET A 430 -3.58 -32.05 8.96
C MET A 430 -4.73 -32.92 8.42
N ASP A 431 -4.93 -34.06 9.03
CA ASP A 431 -6.01 -34.99 8.67
C ASP A 431 -7.38 -34.48 9.14
N MET A 432 -7.82 -33.32 8.60
CA MET A 432 -9.20 -32.84 8.78
C MET A 432 -10.21 -33.88 8.34
N ASP A 433 -9.80 -34.78 7.44
CA ASP A 433 -10.57 -35.96 7.09
C ASP A 433 -10.75 -36.94 8.28
N LEU A 434 -9.80 -36.95 9.24
CA LEU A 434 -9.92 -37.71 10.48
C LEU A 434 -11.01 -37.13 11.40
N PHE A 435 -10.99 -35.79 11.62
CA PHE A 435 -12.03 -35.14 12.41
C PHE A 435 -13.41 -35.28 11.79
N LEU A 436 -13.53 -35.17 10.47
CA LEU A 436 -14.79 -35.40 9.77
C LEU A 436 -15.24 -36.85 9.86
N TRP A 437 -14.30 -37.81 9.83
CA TRP A 437 -14.62 -39.21 10.05
C TRP A 437 -15.14 -39.43 11.48
N THR A 438 -14.45 -38.94 12.51
CA THR A 438 -14.87 -39.02 13.92
C THR A 438 -16.27 -38.45 14.11
N TYR A 439 -16.53 -37.27 13.55
CA TYR A 439 -17.84 -36.62 13.61
C TYR A 439 -18.96 -37.44 12.97
N PHE A 440 -18.73 -38.09 11.83
CA PHE A 440 -19.72 -38.88 11.12
C PHE A 440 -19.80 -40.35 11.57
N ALA A 441 -18.77 -40.86 12.22
CA ALA A 441 -18.74 -42.25 12.71
C ALA A 441 -19.59 -42.41 14.00
N GLY A 442 -19.89 -41.32 14.69
CA GLY A 442 -20.57 -41.34 15.97
C GLY A 442 -19.64 -41.63 17.14
N PRO A 443 -20.09 -41.45 18.38
CA PRO A 443 -19.27 -41.68 19.56
C PRO A 443 -18.88 -43.14 19.73
N SER A 444 -17.61 -43.37 20.05
CA SER A 444 -17.13 -44.65 20.51
C SER A 444 -17.52 -44.96 22.01
N GLY A 445 -18.14 -43.98 22.68
CA GLY A 445 -18.64 -44.02 24.03
C GLY A 445 -19.48 -42.75 24.34
N GLU A 446 -20.20 -42.76 25.45
CA GLU A 446 -21.01 -41.59 25.90
C GLU A 446 -20.10 -40.48 26.50
N GLU A 447 -19.26 -39.85 25.71
CA GLU A 447 -18.53 -38.67 26.18
C GLU A 447 -19.41 -37.42 25.99
N GLN A 448 -19.80 -36.81 27.15
CA GLN A 448 -20.55 -35.55 27.17
C GLN A 448 -19.66 -34.40 26.72
N GLY A 449 -20.17 -33.57 25.80
CA GLY A 449 -19.47 -32.38 25.30
C GLY A 449 -19.03 -32.48 23.83
N GLU A 450 -18.98 -33.67 23.25
CA GLU A 450 -18.65 -33.89 21.86
C GLU A 450 -19.80 -33.58 20.92
N LEU A 451 -19.48 -33.03 19.72
CA LEU A 451 -20.42 -32.86 18.62
C LEU A 451 -20.36 -34.06 17.69
N HIS A 452 -21.51 -34.70 17.48
CA HIS A 452 -21.64 -35.86 16.59
C HIS A 452 -22.85 -35.74 15.68
N HIS A 453 -22.72 -36.30 14.51
CA HIS A 453 -23.84 -36.48 13.58
C HIS A 453 -23.65 -37.77 12.78
N GLU A 454 -24.11 -38.87 13.33
CA GLU A 454 -23.95 -40.19 12.71
C GLU A 454 -24.45 -40.20 11.26
N ASN A 455 -23.53 -40.48 10.36
CA ASN A 455 -23.81 -40.63 8.94
C ASN A 455 -22.91 -41.74 8.36
N PRO A 456 -23.40 -43.02 8.37
CA PRO A 456 -22.62 -44.16 7.99
C PRO A 456 -21.98 -44.06 6.61
N LEU A 457 -22.71 -43.50 5.63
CA LEU A 457 -22.20 -43.33 4.26
C LEU A 457 -21.03 -42.34 4.18
N LYS A 458 -21.14 -41.23 4.89
CA LYS A 458 -20.04 -40.24 4.95
C LYS A 458 -18.85 -40.79 5.72
N ALA A 459 -19.07 -41.43 6.89
CA ALA A 459 -18.03 -42.08 7.66
C ALA A 459 -17.26 -43.12 6.82
N PHE A 460 -17.95 -43.95 6.08
CA PHE A 460 -17.35 -44.93 5.17
C PHE A 460 -16.49 -44.25 4.08
N ARG A 461 -16.99 -43.17 3.43
CA ARG A 461 -16.26 -42.44 2.39
C ARG A 461 -14.97 -41.78 2.96
N PHE A 462 -15.03 -41.25 4.16
CA PHE A 462 -13.83 -40.67 4.80
C PHE A 462 -12.85 -41.78 5.21
N ALA A 463 -13.31 -42.90 5.76
CA ALA A 463 -12.46 -44.07 6.06
C ALA A 463 -11.73 -44.57 4.81
N GLN A 464 -12.43 -44.65 3.67
CA GLN A 464 -11.81 -45.05 2.39
C GLN A 464 -10.74 -44.03 1.95
N LYS A 465 -10.98 -42.73 2.16
CA LYS A 465 -10.03 -41.67 1.83
C LYS A 465 -8.78 -41.74 2.68
N MET A 466 -8.95 -41.96 4.00
CA MET A 466 -7.85 -42.14 4.94
C MET A 466 -7.00 -43.34 4.63
N ALA A 467 -7.62 -44.48 4.34
CA ALA A 467 -6.91 -45.68 3.94
C ALA A 467 -6.10 -45.51 2.64
N LYS A 468 -6.61 -44.70 1.67
CA LYS A 468 -5.87 -44.38 0.44
C LYS A 468 -4.65 -43.48 0.72
N LYS A 469 -4.70 -42.65 1.73
CA LYS A 469 -3.56 -41.80 2.20
C LYS A 469 -2.52 -42.60 2.98
N ARG A 470 -2.65 -43.94 3.06
CA ARG A 470 -1.81 -44.87 3.81
C ARG A 470 -1.89 -44.70 5.34
N ASN A 471 -3.00 -44.18 5.86
CA ASN A 471 -3.28 -44.28 7.28
C ASN A 471 -3.74 -45.73 7.58
N GLU A 472 -2.84 -46.49 8.20
CA GLU A 472 -2.90 -47.94 8.34
C GLU A 472 -4.01 -48.38 9.30
N ASP A 473 -4.34 -47.55 10.28
CA ASP A 473 -5.41 -47.80 11.26
C ASP A 473 -6.78 -47.93 10.59
N PHE A 474 -6.98 -47.24 9.47
CA PHE A 474 -8.23 -47.30 8.71
C PHE A 474 -8.44 -48.58 7.91
N TYR A 475 -7.45 -49.45 7.81
CA TYR A 475 -7.67 -50.78 7.20
C TYR A 475 -8.57 -51.65 8.06
N GLU A 476 -8.40 -51.66 9.38
CA GLU A 476 -9.24 -52.39 10.32
C GLU A 476 -10.66 -51.79 10.39
N VAL A 477 -10.75 -50.44 10.42
CA VAL A 477 -12.02 -49.71 10.38
C VAL A 477 -12.82 -50.08 9.11
N LEU A 478 -12.19 -50.09 7.92
CA LEU A 478 -12.87 -50.47 6.69
C LEU A 478 -13.26 -51.94 6.66
N ALA A 479 -12.44 -52.84 7.22
CA ALA A 479 -12.80 -54.24 7.33
C ALA A 479 -14.06 -54.42 8.18
N ASP A 480 -14.16 -53.71 9.31
CA ASP A 480 -15.35 -53.76 10.14
C ASP A 480 -16.58 -53.15 9.44
N TYR A 481 -16.43 -52.01 8.75
CA TYR A 481 -17.50 -51.40 7.95
C TYR A 481 -18.03 -52.33 6.85
N TYR A 482 -17.16 -53.00 6.11
CA TYR A 482 -17.57 -54.00 5.12
C TYR A 482 -18.20 -55.23 5.74
N ARG A 483 -17.80 -55.65 6.97
CA ARG A 483 -18.39 -56.78 7.67
C ARG A 483 -19.81 -56.48 8.15
N ARG A 484 -20.02 -55.29 8.72
CA ARG A 484 -21.30 -54.88 9.29
C ARG A 484 -22.26 -54.25 8.30
N GLY A 485 -21.79 -53.87 7.13
CA GLY A 485 -22.57 -53.07 6.19
C GLY A 485 -22.75 -51.62 6.61
N TYR A 486 -21.80 -51.07 7.38
CA TYR A 486 -21.88 -49.67 7.87
C TYR A 486 -21.49 -48.69 6.74
N GLY A 487 -22.49 -47.98 6.22
CA GLY A 487 -22.31 -47.05 5.11
C GLY A 487 -22.00 -47.65 3.75
N THR A 488 -22.04 -48.98 3.64
CA THR A 488 -21.84 -49.78 2.43
C THR A 488 -22.66 -51.06 2.51
N GLU A 489 -22.80 -51.81 1.41
CA GLU A 489 -23.33 -53.18 1.49
C GLU A 489 -22.32 -54.12 2.17
N PRO A 490 -22.79 -55.08 2.98
CA PRO A 490 -21.92 -56.10 3.59
C PRO A 490 -21.14 -56.82 2.52
N ASN A 491 -19.79 -56.86 2.68
CA ASN A 491 -18.92 -57.55 1.73
C ASN A 491 -17.77 -58.29 2.47
N PRO A 492 -17.95 -59.57 2.83
CA PRO A 492 -16.96 -60.33 3.57
C PRO A 492 -15.61 -60.45 2.85
N GLN A 493 -15.61 -60.53 1.53
CA GLN A 493 -14.35 -60.62 0.74
C GLN A 493 -13.54 -59.35 0.83
N MET A 494 -14.20 -58.19 0.77
CA MET A 494 -13.53 -56.90 0.95
C MET A 494 -13.05 -56.69 2.40
N ALA A 495 -13.81 -57.14 3.37
CA ALA A 495 -13.40 -57.16 4.76
C ALA A 495 -12.10 -57.93 4.98
N GLU A 496 -12.02 -59.16 4.48
CA GLU A 496 -10.82 -60.02 4.56
C GLU A 496 -9.62 -59.39 3.85
N ARG A 497 -9.82 -58.79 2.67
CA ARG A 497 -8.77 -58.09 1.93
C ARG A 497 -8.17 -56.88 2.72
N TYR A 498 -8.99 -56.15 3.48
CA TYR A 498 -8.50 -55.08 4.29
C TYR A 498 -7.82 -55.55 5.58
N LEU A 499 -8.28 -56.67 6.19
CA LEU A 499 -7.58 -57.32 7.30
C LEU A 499 -6.20 -57.84 6.89
N ASP A 500 -6.06 -58.41 5.70
CA ASP A 500 -4.78 -58.82 5.15
C ASP A 500 -3.82 -57.68 4.96
N LYS A 501 -4.33 -56.49 4.54
CA LYS A 501 -3.52 -55.30 4.44
C LYS A 501 -3.06 -54.79 5.81
N ALA A 502 -3.93 -54.78 6.79
CA ALA A 502 -3.60 -54.40 8.18
C ALA A 502 -2.54 -55.36 8.76
N ALA A 503 -2.69 -56.69 8.58
CA ALA A 503 -1.73 -57.67 9.04
C ALA A 503 -0.34 -57.49 8.42
N LYS A 504 -0.24 -57.26 7.11
CA LYS A 504 1.02 -57.01 6.39
C LYS A 504 1.76 -55.78 6.90
N VAL A 505 1.05 -54.78 7.36
CA VAL A 505 1.62 -53.55 7.92
C VAL A 505 2.17 -53.80 9.32
N LYS A 506 1.36 -54.50 10.18
CA LYS A 506 1.81 -54.89 11.53
C LYS A 506 3.07 -55.79 11.51
N GLU A 507 3.19 -56.68 10.51
CA GLU A 507 4.40 -57.49 10.30
C GLU A 507 5.61 -56.64 9.87
N LYS A 508 5.44 -55.65 9.04
CA LYS A 508 6.53 -54.74 8.62
C LYS A 508 7.00 -53.85 9.77
N GLY A 509 6.10 -53.40 10.65
CA GLY A 509 6.43 -52.62 11.85
C GLY A 509 7.21 -53.39 12.92
N LYS A 510 7.05 -54.75 12.97
CA LYS A 510 7.79 -55.63 13.89
C LYS A 510 9.19 -55.98 13.37
N ARG A 511 9.51 -55.71 12.09
CA ARG A 511 10.82 -55.97 11.48
C ARG A 511 11.73 -54.75 11.39
N LYS A 512 11.28 -53.59 11.83
CA LYS A 512 12.06 -52.36 12.09
C LYS A 512 12.28 -52.20 13.60
#